data_fb2137665b111a22867da51ec1d63a8d
#
_entry.id   fb2137665b111a22867da51ec1d63a8d
#
_cell.length_a   1.000
_cell.length_b   1.000
_cell.length_c   1.000
_cell.angle_alpha   90.00
_cell.angle_beta   90.00
_cell.angle_gamma   90.00
#
_symmetry.space_group_name_H-M   'P 1'
#
loop_
_entity.id
_entity.type
_entity.pdbx_description
1 polymer ?
#
loop_
_entity_poly.entity_id
_entity_poly.type
_entity_poly.pdbx_seq_one_letter_code
_entity_poly.pdbx_strand_id
1 'polypeptide(L)'
;RCQDHATKDIVAIKVVKNKPAYQNQAMLEIQVAKLLNETYDPNDTKNIVRLKDCFQFKNHLCLVFELLSINLYELLKQNQFRGLPLPLIRHFIKQILEALQALEQANVIHCDLKPENVLLMNKTPGGAASGPSGGANRLKVIDFGSACFEGQTMYSYIQSRFYRSPEVLLGLPYDGAIDIWSLGCISVELFLGLPIFPGVSDHNQICRIVEMTGSLPDFMLENGKDTLKFFKK
;
A
#
# COMPACT_ATOMS: atom_id res chain seq x y z
N ARG A 1 -7.42 -17.92 -4.67
CA ARG A 1 -6.46 -18.98 -4.40
C ARG A 1 -6.63 -20.07 -5.44
N CYS A 2 -5.55 -20.44 -6.12
CA CYS A 2 -5.51 -21.49 -7.15
C CYS A 2 -4.26 -22.35 -6.94
N GLN A 3 -4.25 -23.52 -7.58
CA GLN A 3 -3.05 -24.36 -7.64
C GLN A 3 -2.56 -24.41 -9.08
N ASP A 4 -1.29 -24.12 -9.28
CA ASP A 4 -0.62 -24.36 -10.55
C ASP A 4 -0.46 -25.86 -10.76
N HIS A 5 -0.99 -26.37 -11.86
CA HIS A 5 -0.96 -27.80 -12.14
C HIS A 5 0.43 -28.31 -12.56
N ALA A 6 1.28 -27.42 -13.09
CA ALA A 6 2.64 -27.76 -13.51
C ALA A 6 3.61 -27.78 -12.33
N THR A 7 3.65 -26.69 -11.55
CA THR A 7 4.58 -26.53 -10.41
C THR A 7 4.05 -27.09 -9.10
N LYS A 8 2.71 -27.31 -8.99
CA LYS A 8 1.97 -27.63 -7.77
C LYS A 8 1.94 -26.50 -6.74
N ASP A 9 2.49 -25.35 -7.07
CA ASP A 9 2.45 -24.16 -6.22
C ASP A 9 1.03 -23.66 -5.98
N ILE A 10 0.79 -23.16 -4.78
CA ILE A 10 -0.44 -22.44 -4.47
C ILE A 10 -0.20 -20.95 -4.71
N VAL A 11 -1.04 -20.34 -5.56
CA VAL A 11 -0.92 -18.96 -6.00
C VAL A 11 -2.21 -18.17 -5.76
N ALA A 12 -2.09 -16.83 -5.76
CA ALA A 12 -3.21 -15.90 -5.80
C ALA A 12 -3.38 -15.38 -7.23
N ILE A 13 -4.60 -15.47 -7.78
CA ILE A 13 -4.92 -14.91 -9.11
C ILE A 13 -5.86 -13.73 -8.94
N LYS A 14 -5.44 -12.56 -9.45
CA LYS A 14 -6.25 -11.34 -9.59
C LYS A 14 -6.83 -11.32 -11.00
N VAL A 15 -8.14 -11.46 -11.11
CA VAL A 15 -8.85 -11.40 -12.40
C VAL A 15 -9.36 -9.98 -12.61
N VAL A 16 -8.83 -9.31 -13.61
CA VAL A 16 -9.14 -7.90 -13.93
C VAL A 16 -10.49 -7.83 -14.67
N LYS A 17 -11.33 -6.87 -14.29
CA LYS A 17 -12.59 -6.62 -15.00
C LYS A 17 -12.33 -6.23 -16.45
N ASN A 18 -13.08 -6.83 -17.38
CA ASN A 18 -12.94 -6.55 -18.82
C ASN A 18 -13.57 -5.20 -19.18
N LYS A 19 -12.89 -4.10 -18.75
CA LYS A 19 -13.18 -2.70 -19.15
C LYS A 19 -11.85 -2.00 -19.43
N PRO A 20 -11.76 -1.13 -20.46
CA PRO A 20 -10.50 -0.51 -20.87
C PRO A 20 -9.74 0.18 -19.74
N ALA A 21 -10.45 0.93 -18.87
CA ALA A 21 -9.83 1.63 -17.75
C ALA A 21 -9.14 0.68 -16.76
N TYR A 22 -9.76 -0.48 -16.43
CA TYR A 22 -9.15 -1.47 -15.54
C TYR A 22 -8.01 -2.25 -16.20
N GLN A 23 -8.10 -2.46 -17.52
CA GLN A 23 -7.02 -3.11 -18.28
C GLN A 23 -5.77 -2.23 -18.31
N ASN A 24 -5.91 -0.93 -18.60
CA ASN A 24 -4.79 0.02 -18.59
C ASN A 24 -4.14 0.10 -17.20
N GLN A 25 -4.95 0.16 -16.15
CA GLN A 25 -4.46 0.15 -14.76
C GLN A 25 -3.72 -1.14 -14.42
N ALA A 26 -4.23 -2.29 -14.84
CA ALA A 26 -3.57 -3.58 -14.62
C ALA A 26 -2.28 -3.74 -15.43
N MET A 27 -2.19 -3.14 -16.63
CA MET A 27 -0.93 -3.12 -17.39
C MET A 27 0.15 -2.30 -16.66
N LEU A 28 -0.22 -1.16 -16.06
CA LEU A 28 0.71 -0.39 -15.22
C LEU A 28 1.12 -1.18 -13.97
N GLU A 29 0.15 -1.87 -13.32
CA GLU A 29 0.44 -2.75 -12.17
C GLU A 29 1.47 -3.85 -12.53
N ILE A 30 1.32 -4.49 -13.69
CA ILE A 30 2.28 -5.48 -14.19
C ILE A 30 3.65 -4.85 -14.43
N GLN A 31 3.69 -3.68 -15.07
CA GLN A 31 4.93 -2.98 -15.36
C GLN A 31 5.69 -2.61 -14.07
N VAL A 32 4.99 -2.04 -13.10
CA VAL A 32 5.57 -1.68 -11.79
C VAL A 32 6.02 -2.94 -11.05
N ALA A 33 5.19 -3.98 -10.96
CA ALA A 33 5.56 -5.21 -10.27
C ALA A 33 6.78 -5.89 -10.88
N LYS A 34 6.89 -5.96 -12.22
CA LYS A 34 8.06 -6.50 -12.92
C LYS A 34 9.30 -5.66 -12.65
N LEU A 35 9.21 -4.33 -12.81
CA LEU A 35 10.32 -3.43 -12.54
C LEU A 35 10.88 -3.64 -11.11
N LEU A 36 10.00 -3.64 -10.12
CA LEU A 36 10.39 -3.85 -8.73
C LEU A 36 10.99 -5.23 -8.51
N ASN A 37 10.35 -6.28 -9.01
CA ASN A 37 10.79 -7.65 -8.77
C ASN A 37 12.11 -8.01 -9.49
N GLU A 38 12.32 -7.48 -10.69
CA GLU A 38 13.48 -7.85 -11.52
C GLU A 38 14.69 -6.95 -11.27
N THR A 39 14.46 -5.66 -11.01
CA THR A 39 15.56 -4.67 -10.95
C THR A 39 15.87 -4.26 -9.50
N TYR A 40 14.86 -3.93 -8.69
CA TYR A 40 15.07 -3.35 -7.36
C TYR A 40 15.03 -4.35 -6.22
N ASP A 41 14.38 -5.50 -6.45
CA ASP A 41 14.29 -6.58 -5.47
C ASP A 41 14.45 -7.97 -6.10
N PRO A 42 15.52 -8.25 -6.87
CA PRO A 42 15.69 -9.54 -7.54
C PRO A 42 15.80 -10.73 -6.56
N ASN A 43 16.23 -10.47 -5.32
CA ASN A 43 16.48 -11.49 -4.30
C ASN A 43 15.32 -11.66 -3.31
N ASP A 44 14.17 -11.03 -3.53
CA ASP A 44 13.01 -11.10 -2.63
C ASP A 44 13.31 -10.71 -1.17
N THR A 45 13.99 -9.58 -0.99
CA THR A 45 14.44 -9.08 0.32
C THR A 45 13.78 -7.76 0.74
N LYS A 46 13.07 -7.08 -0.17
CA LYS A 46 12.52 -5.74 0.04
C LYS A 46 11.04 -5.73 0.44
N ASN A 47 10.50 -6.87 0.82
CA ASN A 47 9.11 -6.97 1.32
C ASN A 47 8.05 -6.52 0.30
N ILE A 48 8.26 -6.83 -0.98
CA ILE A 48 7.37 -6.54 -2.09
C ILE A 48 6.81 -7.85 -2.64
N VAL A 49 5.50 -7.88 -2.97
CA VAL A 49 4.85 -9.06 -3.52
C VAL A 49 5.48 -9.49 -4.85
N ARG A 50 5.59 -10.80 -5.08
CA ARG A 50 6.07 -11.38 -6.34
C ARG A 50 4.95 -11.59 -7.33
N LEU A 51 5.07 -10.94 -8.49
CA LEU A 51 4.31 -11.29 -9.68
C LEU A 51 4.98 -12.51 -10.32
N LYS A 52 4.29 -13.65 -10.35
CA LYS A 52 4.79 -14.91 -10.92
C LYS A 52 4.53 -15.01 -12.41
N ASP A 53 3.34 -14.57 -12.86
CA ASP A 53 2.90 -14.68 -14.25
C ASP A 53 1.75 -13.72 -14.54
N CYS A 54 1.46 -13.49 -15.81
CA CYS A 54 0.26 -12.81 -16.27
C CYS A 54 -0.20 -13.42 -17.60
N PHE A 55 -1.51 -13.62 -17.75
CA PHE A 55 -2.10 -14.22 -18.94
C PHE A 55 -3.51 -13.67 -19.20
N GLN A 56 -4.02 -13.89 -20.41
CA GLN A 56 -5.41 -13.62 -20.74
C GLN A 56 -6.26 -14.88 -20.71
N PHE A 57 -7.42 -14.79 -20.07
CA PHE A 57 -8.41 -15.88 -20.06
C PHE A 57 -9.82 -15.30 -20.24
N LYS A 58 -10.55 -15.78 -21.27
CA LYS A 58 -11.90 -15.31 -21.61
C LYS A 58 -12.04 -13.78 -21.62
N ASN A 59 -11.12 -13.10 -22.29
CA ASN A 59 -11.00 -11.64 -22.37
C ASN A 59 -10.72 -10.92 -21.02
N HIS A 60 -10.36 -11.63 -19.97
CA HIS A 60 -9.90 -11.06 -18.71
C HIS A 60 -8.38 -11.17 -18.60
N LEU A 61 -7.73 -10.07 -18.24
CA LEU A 61 -6.33 -10.09 -17.84
C LEU A 61 -6.24 -10.70 -16.43
N CYS A 62 -5.40 -11.71 -16.27
CA CYS A 62 -5.17 -12.42 -15.03
C CYS A 62 -3.73 -12.20 -14.57
N LEU A 63 -3.54 -11.71 -13.35
CA LEU A 63 -2.23 -11.56 -12.72
C LEU A 63 -2.06 -12.65 -11.67
N VAL A 64 -0.94 -13.35 -11.74
CA VAL A 64 -0.60 -14.44 -10.81
C VAL A 64 0.44 -13.98 -9.83
N PHE A 65 0.08 -13.93 -8.57
CA PHE A 65 0.98 -13.55 -7.48
C PHE A 65 1.28 -14.74 -6.57
N GLU A 66 2.36 -14.64 -5.81
CA GLU A 66 2.57 -15.54 -4.67
C GLU A 66 1.37 -15.48 -3.72
N LEU A 67 1.07 -16.59 -3.06
CA LEU A 67 0.02 -16.62 -2.05
C LEU A 67 0.58 -16.16 -0.71
N LEU A 68 0.07 -15.05 -0.21
CA LEU A 68 0.35 -14.52 1.13
C LEU A 68 -0.75 -14.90 2.12
N SER A 69 -0.56 -14.54 3.38
CA SER A 69 -1.50 -14.79 4.47
C SER A 69 -2.48 -13.62 4.65
N ILE A 70 -2.94 -13.38 5.87
CA ILE A 70 -3.87 -12.29 6.20
C ILE A 70 -3.18 -10.93 6.10
N ASN A 71 -3.97 -9.88 5.83
CA ASN A 71 -3.51 -8.50 5.86
C ASN A 71 -3.49 -7.94 7.30
N LEU A 72 -2.90 -6.75 7.48
CA LEU A 72 -2.79 -6.12 8.79
C LEU A 72 -4.16 -5.70 9.38
N TYR A 73 -5.14 -5.38 8.53
CA TYR A 73 -6.51 -5.10 9.00
C TYR A 73 -7.16 -6.37 9.60
N GLU A 74 -7.08 -7.51 8.90
CA GLU A 74 -7.59 -8.77 9.43
C GLU A 74 -6.83 -9.21 10.69
N LEU A 75 -5.55 -8.91 10.79
CA LEU A 75 -4.76 -9.13 12.01
C LEU A 75 -5.30 -8.30 13.18
N LEU A 76 -5.56 -7.00 12.98
CA LEU A 76 -6.18 -6.13 14.00
C LEU A 76 -7.57 -6.63 14.40
N LYS A 77 -8.37 -7.04 13.43
CA LYS A 77 -9.72 -7.60 13.66
C LYS A 77 -9.67 -8.88 14.49
N GLN A 78 -8.76 -9.82 14.18
CA GLN A 78 -8.53 -11.03 14.99
C GLN A 78 -8.09 -10.69 16.41
N ASN A 79 -7.34 -9.60 16.59
CA ASN A 79 -6.97 -9.06 17.90
C ASN A 79 -8.06 -8.18 18.53
N GLN A 80 -9.30 -8.24 18.02
CA GLN A 80 -10.46 -7.48 18.53
C GLN A 80 -10.21 -5.94 18.56
N PHE A 81 -9.41 -5.43 17.63
CA PHE A 81 -9.04 -4.01 17.54
C PHE A 81 -8.41 -3.43 18.81
N ARG A 82 -7.68 -4.25 19.59
CA ARG A 82 -7.01 -3.82 20.84
C ARG A 82 -5.61 -3.25 20.62
N GLY A 83 -5.23 -3.05 19.35
CA GLY A 83 -3.87 -2.66 19.00
C GLY A 83 -2.84 -3.78 19.16
N LEU A 84 -1.61 -3.53 18.76
CA LEU A 84 -0.52 -4.49 18.77
C LEU A 84 0.61 -4.02 19.69
N PRO A 85 1.45 -4.95 20.20
CA PRO A 85 2.63 -4.59 20.99
C PRO A 85 3.64 -3.76 20.19
N LEU A 86 4.22 -2.72 20.78
CA LEU A 86 5.20 -1.83 20.15
C LEU A 86 6.38 -2.56 19.45
N PRO A 87 6.98 -3.62 20.03
CA PRO A 87 8.04 -4.36 19.33
C PRO A 87 7.59 -4.95 18.00
N LEU A 88 6.34 -5.45 17.92
CA LEU A 88 5.77 -5.99 16.69
C LEU A 88 5.49 -4.90 15.69
N ILE A 89 4.93 -3.76 16.14
CA ILE A 89 4.70 -2.58 15.29
C ILE A 89 6.01 -2.10 14.68
N ARG A 90 7.05 -1.92 15.48
CA ARG A 90 8.39 -1.52 14.99
C ARG A 90 8.92 -2.48 13.94
N HIS A 91 8.74 -3.78 14.14
CA HIS A 91 9.16 -4.80 13.19
C HIS A 91 8.39 -4.68 11.86
N PHE A 92 7.09 -4.42 11.89
CA PHE A 92 6.28 -4.20 10.69
C PHE A 92 6.66 -2.92 9.96
N ILE A 93 6.73 -1.79 10.70
CA ILE A 93 7.09 -0.48 10.11
C ILE A 93 8.44 -0.53 9.42
N LYS A 94 9.44 -1.17 10.03
CA LYS A 94 10.75 -1.34 9.40
C LYS A 94 10.66 -2.04 8.04
N GLN A 95 9.89 -3.12 7.94
CA GLN A 95 9.71 -3.86 6.70
C GLN A 95 8.95 -3.06 5.63
N ILE A 96 7.93 -2.28 6.03
CA ILE A 96 7.22 -1.40 5.11
C ILE A 96 8.15 -0.29 4.61
N LEU A 97 8.99 0.29 5.48
CA LEU A 97 10.00 1.28 5.07
C LEU A 97 11.02 0.71 4.09
N GLU A 98 11.45 -0.55 4.27
CA GLU A 98 12.33 -1.23 3.31
C GLU A 98 11.67 -1.40 1.93
N ALA A 99 10.34 -1.66 1.91
CA ALA A 99 9.58 -1.68 0.66
C ALA A 99 9.47 -0.28 0.04
N LEU A 100 9.10 0.74 0.82
CA LEU A 100 8.99 2.12 0.34
C LEU A 100 10.34 2.66 -0.17
N GLN A 101 11.45 2.30 0.46
CA GLN A 101 12.78 2.65 -0.03
C GLN A 101 13.06 2.06 -1.42
N ALA A 102 12.64 0.83 -1.68
CA ALA A 102 12.78 0.24 -3.01
C ALA A 102 11.87 0.91 -4.05
N LEU A 103 10.66 1.33 -3.65
CA LEU A 103 9.77 2.11 -4.49
C LEU A 103 10.37 3.48 -4.85
N GLU A 104 10.92 4.19 -3.86
CA GLU A 104 11.62 5.48 -4.05
C GLU A 104 12.78 5.33 -5.05
N GLN A 105 13.62 4.31 -4.89
CA GLN A 105 14.71 4.04 -5.83
C GLN A 105 14.22 3.76 -7.26
N ALA A 106 13.00 3.21 -7.40
CA ALA A 106 12.36 2.95 -8.67
C ALA A 106 11.56 4.16 -9.21
N ASN A 107 11.56 5.30 -8.50
CA ASN A 107 10.69 6.46 -8.76
C ASN A 107 9.20 6.07 -8.85
N VAL A 108 8.74 5.15 -8.00
CA VAL A 108 7.35 4.67 -7.92
C VAL A 108 6.71 5.15 -6.63
N ILE A 109 5.50 5.68 -6.74
CA ILE A 109 4.63 6.02 -5.62
C ILE A 109 3.52 4.96 -5.56
N HIS A 110 3.27 4.38 -4.40
CA HIS A 110 2.24 3.33 -4.22
C HIS A 110 0.82 3.87 -4.38
N CYS A 111 0.56 5.05 -3.83
CA CYS A 111 -0.70 5.80 -3.89
C CYS A 111 -1.93 5.15 -3.21
N ASP A 112 -1.83 3.98 -2.61
CA ASP A 112 -2.93 3.37 -1.83
C ASP A 112 -2.40 2.48 -0.68
N LEU A 113 -1.37 2.96 0.03
CA LEU A 113 -0.84 2.25 1.18
C LEU A 113 -1.85 2.29 2.34
N LYS A 114 -2.23 1.10 2.84
CA LYS A 114 -3.21 0.90 3.92
C LYS A 114 -3.03 -0.49 4.54
N PRO A 115 -3.59 -0.79 5.73
CA PRO A 115 -3.46 -2.10 6.37
C PRO A 115 -3.90 -3.26 5.50
N GLU A 116 -4.91 -3.08 4.64
CA GLU A 116 -5.41 -4.11 3.71
C GLU A 116 -4.39 -4.47 2.62
N ASN A 117 -3.46 -3.56 2.30
CA ASN A 117 -2.44 -3.75 1.26
C ASN A 117 -1.07 -4.16 1.83
N VAL A 118 -1.02 -4.58 3.08
CA VAL A 118 0.17 -5.14 3.73
C VAL A 118 -0.19 -6.51 4.30
N LEU A 119 0.37 -7.57 3.71
CA LEU A 119 0.04 -8.96 4.05
C LEU A 119 1.19 -9.66 4.75
N LEU A 120 0.85 -10.48 5.73
CA LEU A 120 1.80 -11.39 6.34
C LEU A 120 2.18 -12.51 5.34
N MET A 121 3.41 -12.96 5.39
CA MET A 121 3.85 -14.14 4.66
C MET A 121 3.28 -15.41 5.32
N ASN A 122 2.98 -16.41 4.52
CA ASN A 122 2.60 -17.73 5.05
C ASN A 122 3.77 -18.34 5.84
N LYS A 123 3.48 -18.94 6.98
CA LYS A 123 4.44 -19.80 7.66
C LYS A 123 4.65 -21.05 6.79
N THR A 124 5.85 -21.26 6.31
CA THR A 124 6.19 -22.50 5.60
C THR A 124 6.14 -23.66 6.59
N PRO A 125 5.30 -24.68 6.41
CA PRO A 125 5.33 -25.86 7.24
C PRO A 125 6.72 -26.52 7.15
N GLY A 126 7.45 -26.58 8.28
CA GLY A 126 8.76 -27.23 8.33
C GLY A 126 9.94 -26.41 7.83
N GLY A 127 9.75 -25.19 7.39
CA GLY A 127 10.83 -24.29 6.99
C GLY A 127 11.54 -23.75 8.22
N ALA A 128 12.80 -24.15 8.41
CA ALA A 128 13.73 -23.42 9.27
C ALA A 128 13.73 -21.96 8.79
N ALA A 129 13.71 -21.02 9.75
CA ALA A 129 13.81 -19.59 9.48
C ALA A 129 15.12 -19.30 8.71
N SER A 130 15.06 -19.39 7.38
CA SER A 130 16.22 -19.22 6.51
C SER A 130 16.33 -17.74 6.11
N GLY A 131 17.01 -17.00 6.97
CA GLY A 131 17.40 -15.61 6.72
C GLY A 131 17.82 -14.91 8.01
N PRO A 132 18.66 -13.86 7.94
CA PRO A 132 19.19 -13.17 9.12
C PRO A 132 18.13 -12.45 9.99
N SER A 133 16.85 -12.48 9.61
CA SER A 133 15.72 -11.94 10.37
C SER A 133 14.62 -13.00 10.52
N GLY A 134 14.95 -14.10 11.20
CA GLY A 134 14.13 -15.27 11.57
C GLY A 134 12.61 -15.10 11.56
N GLY A 135 12.02 -15.57 10.56
CA GLY A 135 10.82 -16.39 10.37
C GLY A 135 9.43 -15.89 10.72
N ALA A 136 9.12 -15.54 11.89
CA ALA A 136 7.76 -15.18 12.29
C ALA A 136 7.49 -13.68 12.07
N ASN A 137 6.37 -13.37 11.39
CA ASN A 137 5.89 -12.00 11.16
C ASN A 137 6.59 -11.23 10.03
N ARG A 138 7.13 -11.89 9.01
CA ARG A 138 7.48 -11.21 7.75
C ARG A 138 6.21 -10.79 7.02
N LEU A 139 6.28 -9.61 6.38
CA LEU A 139 5.17 -9.06 5.60
C LEU A 139 5.63 -8.64 4.19
N LYS A 140 4.67 -8.36 3.33
CA LYS A 140 4.89 -7.79 2.01
C LYS A 140 3.83 -6.75 1.67
N VAL A 141 4.26 -5.68 1.00
CA VAL A 141 3.37 -4.69 0.38
C VAL A 141 2.84 -5.26 -0.93
N ILE A 142 1.53 -5.08 -1.15
CA ILE A 142 0.81 -5.59 -2.32
C ILE A 142 0.01 -4.48 -3.01
N ASP A 143 -0.54 -4.81 -4.18
CA ASP A 143 -1.53 -4.03 -4.95
C ASP A 143 -1.00 -2.68 -5.47
N PHE A 144 -0.20 -2.75 -6.52
CA PHE A 144 0.31 -1.59 -7.26
C PHE A 144 -0.69 -1.05 -8.29
N GLY A 145 -1.96 -1.44 -8.21
CA GLY A 145 -3.01 -1.00 -9.14
C GLY A 145 -3.32 0.50 -9.11
N SER A 146 -2.91 1.20 -8.07
CA SER A 146 -3.03 2.67 -7.98
C SER A 146 -1.69 3.39 -8.08
N ALA A 147 -0.59 2.65 -8.27
CA ALA A 147 0.74 3.22 -8.32
C ALA A 147 0.94 4.17 -9.52
N CYS A 148 1.86 5.10 -9.40
CA CYS A 148 2.31 5.94 -10.49
C CYS A 148 3.81 6.17 -10.42
N PHE A 149 4.42 6.60 -11.53
CA PHE A 149 5.79 7.06 -11.53
C PHE A 149 5.87 8.51 -11.06
N GLU A 150 6.89 8.83 -10.29
CA GLU A 150 7.16 10.19 -9.86
C GLU A 150 7.32 11.12 -11.06
N GLY A 151 6.73 12.33 -10.99
CA GLY A 151 6.67 13.26 -12.13
C GLY A 151 5.60 12.94 -13.17
N GLN A 152 4.93 11.78 -13.10
CA GLN A 152 3.79 11.41 -13.96
C GLN A 152 2.49 11.27 -13.12
N THR A 153 2.31 12.15 -12.16
CA THR A 153 1.19 12.16 -11.22
C THR A 153 -0.11 12.55 -11.94
N MET A 154 -0.79 11.55 -12.53
CA MET A 154 -1.95 11.79 -13.40
C MET A 154 -3.29 11.91 -12.65
N TYR A 155 -3.36 11.48 -11.40
CA TYR A 155 -4.62 11.38 -10.69
C TYR A 155 -4.65 12.28 -9.45
N SER A 156 -5.71 13.11 -9.37
CA SER A 156 -5.96 13.96 -8.19
C SER A 156 -6.70 13.26 -7.06
N TYR A 157 -7.42 12.16 -7.37
CA TYR A 157 -8.19 11.40 -6.37
C TYR A 157 -7.56 10.03 -6.15
N ILE A 158 -6.55 10.01 -5.28
CA ILE A 158 -5.77 8.84 -4.89
C ILE A 158 -5.75 8.69 -3.38
N GLN A 159 -5.21 7.59 -2.91
CA GLN A 159 -5.18 7.11 -1.53
C GLN A 159 -6.58 6.81 -0.98
N SER A 160 -6.68 5.79 -0.17
CA SER A 160 -7.87 5.53 0.63
C SER A 160 -8.03 6.62 1.69
N ARG A 161 -9.23 7.16 1.87
CA ARG A 161 -9.51 8.42 2.59
C ARG A 161 -8.83 8.51 3.95
N PHE A 162 -8.88 7.49 4.78
CA PHE A 162 -8.30 7.53 6.13
C PHE A 162 -6.76 7.69 6.13
N TYR A 163 -6.11 7.35 5.02
CA TYR A 163 -4.66 7.39 4.81
C TYR A 163 -4.23 8.48 3.83
N ARG A 164 -5.19 9.30 3.36
CA ARG A 164 -4.95 10.35 2.37
C ARG A 164 -4.24 11.53 3.00
N SER A 165 -3.14 11.95 2.36
CA SER A 165 -2.28 13.04 2.81
C SER A 165 -2.94 14.41 2.62
N PRO A 166 -2.54 15.42 3.40
CA PRO A 166 -3.04 16.79 3.27
C PRO A 166 -2.80 17.38 1.87
N GLU A 167 -1.63 17.12 1.26
CA GLU A 167 -1.30 17.61 -0.08
C GLU A 167 -2.23 17.05 -1.15
N VAL A 168 -2.63 15.79 -1.04
CA VAL A 168 -3.61 15.18 -1.95
C VAL A 168 -5.00 15.76 -1.72
N LEU A 169 -5.42 15.95 -0.46
CA LEU A 169 -6.71 16.59 -0.13
C LEU A 169 -6.80 18.02 -0.68
N LEU A 170 -5.72 18.79 -0.60
CA LEU A 170 -5.65 20.17 -1.07
C LEU A 170 -5.41 20.30 -2.58
N GLY A 171 -5.17 19.19 -3.29
CA GLY A 171 -4.88 19.22 -4.72
C GLY A 171 -3.52 19.83 -5.07
N LEU A 172 -2.55 19.68 -4.20
CA LEU A 172 -1.15 20.03 -4.45
C LEU A 172 -0.45 18.98 -5.31
N PRO A 173 0.66 19.33 -5.99
CA PRO A 173 1.59 18.33 -6.49
C PRO A 173 2.07 17.42 -5.35
N TYR A 174 2.29 16.14 -5.65
CA TYR A 174 2.69 15.16 -4.65
C TYR A 174 3.84 14.28 -5.17
N ASP A 175 4.55 13.67 -4.26
CA ASP A 175 5.65 12.72 -4.47
C ASP A 175 5.51 11.52 -3.53
N GLY A 176 6.56 10.72 -3.36
CA GLY A 176 6.57 9.55 -2.47
C GLY A 176 6.29 9.86 -0.99
N ALA A 177 6.33 11.14 -0.56
CA ALA A 177 6.01 11.52 0.81
C ALA A 177 4.56 11.19 1.20
N ILE A 178 3.63 11.09 0.23
CA ILE A 178 2.26 10.69 0.50
C ILE A 178 2.15 9.26 1.06
N ASP A 179 3.04 8.35 0.65
CA ASP A 179 3.08 6.99 1.17
C ASP A 179 3.65 6.96 2.60
N ILE A 180 4.58 7.87 2.93
CA ILE A 180 5.10 8.05 4.30
C ILE A 180 3.99 8.58 5.22
N TRP A 181 3.15 9.51 4.75
CA TRP A 181 1.95 9.93 5.49
C TRP A 181 1.03 8.75 5.79
N SER A 182 0.72 7.95 4.77
CA SER A 182 -0.10 6.74 4.93
C SER A 182 0.52 5.77 5.93
N LEU A 183 1.83 5.56 5.89
CA LEU A 183 2.55 4.72 6.86
C LEU A 183 2.45 5.27 8.28
N GLY A 184 2.52 6.61 8.45
CA GLY A 184 2.25 7.25 9.75
C GLY A 184 0.87 6.91 10.29
N CYS A 185 -0.17 7.04 9.45
CA CYS A 185 -1.54 6.66 9.81
C CYS A 185 -1.65 5.17 10.19
N ILE A 186 -1.05 4.28 9.40
CA ILE A 186 -1.01 2.83 9.68
C ILE A 186 -0.32 2.56 11.02
N SER A 187 0.79 3.23 11.30
CA SER A 187 1.56 3.03 12.54
C SER A 187 0.72 3.31 13.79
N VAL A 188 -0.05 4.40 13.76
CA VAL A 188 -0.94 4.77 14.85
C VAL A 188 -2.12 3.80 14.94
N GLU A 189 -2.70 3.40 13.80
CA GLU A 189 -3.79 2.43 13.77
C GLU A 189 -3.37 1.06 14.33
N LEU A 190 -2.17 0.59 14.00
CA LEU A 190 -1.63 -0.65 14.58
C LEU A 190 -1.47 -0.56 16.10
N PHE A 191 -1.17 0.63 16.63
CA PHE A 191 -1.03 0.86 18.07
C PHE A 191 -2.37 0.99 18.78
N LEU A 192 -3.30 1.81 18.24
CA LEU A 192 -4.59 2.08 18.84
C LEU A 192 -5.63 0.97 18.57
N GLY A 193 -5.47 0.24 17.46
CA GLY A 193 -6.47 -0.69 16.93
C GLY A 193 -7.52 -0.06 16.01
N LEU A 194 -7.55 1.26 15.89
CA LEU A 194 -8.52 2.04 15.11
C LEU A 194 -7.82 3.12 14.29
N PRO A 195 -8.36 3.49 13.10
CA PRO A 195 -7.80 4.55 12.27
C PRO A 195 -7.68 5.88 13.04
N ILE A 196 -6.56 6.58 12.84
CA ILE A 196 -6.34 7.89 13.48
C ILE A 196 -7.28 8.97 12.89
N PHE A 197 -7.53 8.94 11.58
CA PHE A 197 -8.34 9.93 10.87
C PHE A 197 -9.51 9.27 10.13
N PRO A 198 -10.57 8.76 10.83
CA PRO A 198 -11.71 8.09 10.20
C PRO A 198 -12.71 9.10 9.62
N GLY A 199 -12.31 9.87 8.61
CA GLY A 199 -13.14 10.89 7.98
C GLY A 199 -14.30 10.32 7.16
N VAL A 200 -15.51 10.82 7.37
CA VAL A 200 -16.70 10.43 6.60
C VAL A 200 -16.79 11.16 5.24
N SER A 201 -16.05 12.25 5.07
CA SER A 201 -15.91 13.04 3.85
C SER A 201 -14.52 13.64 3.78
N ASP A 202 -14.11 14.19 2.63
CA ASP A 202 -12.80 14.86 2.50
C ASP A 202 -12.72 16.09 3.40
N HIS A 203 -13.82 16.84 3.56
CA HIS A 203 -13.89 17.96 4.50
C HIS A 203 -13.70 17.47 5.95
N ASN A 204 -14.41 16.42 6.37
CA ASN A 204 -14.26 15.86 7.72
C ASN A 204 -12.85 15.26 7.92
N GLN A 205 -12.24 14.70 6.86
CA GLN A 205 -10.88 14.18 6.91
C GLN A 205 -9.87 15.27 7.24
N ILE A 206 -9.93 16.40 6.53
CA ILE A 206 -8.99 17.51 6.76
C ILE A 206 -9.21 18.17 8.13
N CYS A 207 -10.47 18.29 8.59
CA CYS A 207 -10.77 18.77 9.93
C CYS A 207 -10.10 17.90 11.01
N ARG A 208 -10.22 16.57 10.90
CA ARG A 208 -9.57 15.64 11.84
C ARG A 208 -8.04 15.74 11.84
N ILE A 209 -7.46 15.94 10.65
CA ILE A 209 -6.03 16.15 10.52
C ILE A 209 -5.63 17.43 11.26
N VAL A 210 -6.28 18.55 10.97
CA VAL A 210 -5.98 19.85 11.59
C VAL A 210 -6.20 19.84 13.10
N GLU A 211 -7.26 19.18 13.60
CA GLU A 211 -7.50 19.02 15.04
C GLU A 211 -6.36 18.31 15.76
N MET A 212 -5.74 17.32 15.11
CA MET A 212 -4.70 16.48 15.72
C MET A 212 -3.29 17.06 15.52
N THR A 213 -3.00 17.62 14.33
CA THR A 213 -1.65 18.04 13.94
C THR A 213 -1.43 19.55 14.03
N GLY A 214 -2.50 20.32 14.23
CA GLY A 214 -2.48 21.80 14.17
C GLY A 214 -2.72 22.32 12.75
N SER A 215 -2.62 23.64 12.60
CA SER A 215 -2.83 24.31 11.31
C SER A 215 -1.87 23.79 10.25
N LEU A 216 -2.36 23.65 9.03
CA LEU A 216 -1.52 23.32 7.89
C LEU A 216 -0.57 24.48 7.56
N PRO A 217 0.61 24.21 7.01
CA PRO A 217 1.55 25.25 6.60
C PRO A 217 0.93 26.21 5.58
N ASP A 218 1.24 27.53 5.69
CA ASP A 218 0.68 28.56 4.83
C ASP A 218 0.91 28.27 3.35
N PHE A 219 2.09 27.79 2.97
CA PHE A 219 2.39 27.45 1.58
C PHE A 219 1.43 26.39 1.00
N MET A 220 0.94 25.45 1.82
CA MET A 220 -0.04 24.44 1.38
C MET A 220 -1.42 25.07 1.16
N LEU A 221 -1.81 25.99 2.06
CA LEU A 221 -3.09 26.68 1.97
C LEU A 221 -3.14 27.66 0.77
N GLU A 222 -2.02 28.33 0.47
CA GLU A 222 -1.91 29.28 -0.63
C GLU A 222 -1.86 28.62 -2.00
N ASN A 223 -1.19 27.46 -2.12
CA ASN A 223 -0.94 26.81 -3.40
C ASN A 223 -1.90 25.65 -3.72
N GLY A 224 -2.67 25.18 -2.74
CA GLY A 224 -3.62 24.08 -2.93
C GLY A 224 -4.80 24.49 -3.81
N LYS A 225 -4.99 23.80 -4.94
CA LYS A 225 -6.10 24.04 -5.90
C LYS A 225 -7.47 23.88 -5.25
N ASP A 226 -7.56 22.99 -4.26
CA ASP A 226 -8.79 22.62 -3.59
C ASP A 226 -8.93 23.27 -2.20
N THR A 227 -8.01 24.15 -1.79
CA THR A 227 -8.01 24.80 -0.47
C THR A 227 -9.34 25.49 -0.17
N LEU A 228 -9.92 26.21 -1.13
CA LEU A 228 -11.19 26.93 -0.95
C LEU A 228 -12.41 26.00 -0.78
N LYS A 229 -12.26 24.69 -1.03
CA LYS A 229 -13.32 23.71 -0.71
C LYS A 229 -13.42 23.46 0.81
N PHE A 230 -12.35 23.70 1.53
CA PHE A 230 -12.21 23.35 2.95
C PHE A 230 -12.03 24.56 3.86
N PHE A 231 -11.35 25.61 3.40
CA PHE A 231 -11.00 26.79 4.18
C PHE A 231 -11.61 28.05 3.57
N LYS A 232 -12.11 28.94 4.42
CA LYS A 232 -12.53 30.29 4.02
C LYS A 232 -11.31 31.20 4.04
N LYS A 233 -11.25 32.13 3.08
CA LYS A 233 -10.30 33.25 3.15
C LYS A 233 -10.62 34.18 4.27
#